data_fd3af766c8231e06504a59bfe8408b99
#
_entry.id   fd3af766c8231e06504a59bfe8408b99
#
_cell.length_a   1.000
_cell.length_b   1.000
_cell.length_c   1.000
_cell.angle_alpha   90.00
_cell.angle_beta   90.00
_cell.angle_gamma   90.00
#
_symmetry.space_group_name_H-M   'P 1'
#
loop_
_entity.id
_entity.type
_entity.pdbx_description
1 polymer ?
#
loop_
_entity_poly.entity_id
_entity_poly.type
_entity_poly.pdbx_seq_one_letter_code
_entity_poly.pdbx_strand_id
1 'polypeptide(L)'
;MGNIIDYLSWRGDVPFSVSPWNAVDGLLLSVLSYLDFHGVADRRGWTIREAKRIDLLMEGSGNTFEMRKKMFEAMAESERFGDLRMHHFIALTNEDISMQFSAMCIDLPDGTMAIAFRGTDNTLIGWREDFNMSFQTRVPGQQAAAYYLAKAAGLSDAPIRLMGHSKGGNLAVYAAAYAAAYAGEKVAERIESIWSYDGPGMNLELSRGEGYGRIRKKIHSYIPQTSIIGLLMEYYRPYTVIRSVGKGLEQHDPMTWQVFGRRFEEMDSIDKTAQVTCDTLHEMLANSTPEQRSIFVDTLFKLADNTNATRMSDILNEKFRSLWKMAGGRKEVDPEARRVFNRLTAQAVTLGFGNAVERVRKKNEAEEPESSGEWTTMEGVPEPAAAEKQEKITEPEAEAATEKTKRTRKKKAKAAQEEAKEKSETALDKKADL
;
A
#
# COMPACT_ATOMS: atom_id res chain seq x y z
N MET A 1 -0.17 25.82 10.33
CA MET A 1 -0.25 24.40 10.04
C MET A 1 1.13 23.81 10.25
N GLY A 2 1.23 22.60 10.70
CA GLY A 2 2.47 21.92 10.96
C GLY A 2 2.40 20.47 10.52
N ASN A 3 3.48 19.74 10.70
CA ASN A 3 3.57 18.32 10.38
C ASN A 3 3.33 17.44 11.63
N ILE A 4 3.60 16.15 11.54
CA ILE A 4 3.41 15.20 12.65
C ILE A 4 4.34 15.45 13.84
N ILE A 5 5.48 16.12 13.66
CA ILE A 5 6.37 16.52 14.77
C ILE A 5 5.76 17.73 15.50
N ASP A 6 5.21 18.67 14.74
CA ASP A 6 4.48 19.81 15.35
C ASP A 6 3.25 19.32 16.11
N TYR A 7 2.57 18.28 15.62
CA TYR A 7 1.48 17.64 16.35
C TYR A 7 1.92 17.16 17.75
N LEU A 8 3.10 16.56 17.86
CA LEU A 8 3.64 16.15 19.16
C LEU A 8 3.87 17.34 20.09
N SER A 9 4.30 18.50 19.56
CA SER A 9 4.45 19.72 20.33
C SER A 9 3.11 20.30 20.81
N TRP A 10 2.02 20.11 20.04
CA TRP A 10 0.70 20.66 20.37
C TRP A 10 -0.19 19.71 21.17
N ARG A 11 0.03 18.42 21.04
CA ARG A 11 -0.86 17.36 21.56
C ARG A 11 -0.15 16.32 22.39
N GLY A 12 1.17 16.36 22.47
CA GLY A 12 1.96 15.41 23.24
C GLY A 12 1.67 15.46 24.75
N ASP A 13 1.21 16.59 25.26
CA ASP A 13 0.79 16.78 26.65
C ASP A 13 -0.67 16.40 26.93
N VAL A 14 -1.43 15.96 25.90
CA VAL A 14 -2.85 15.62 26.04
C VAL A 14 -3.03 14.10 26.02
N PRO A 15 -3.28 13.46 27.16
CA PRO A 15 -3.39 12.01 27.24
C PRO A 15 -4.64 11.48 26.49
N PHE A 16 -4.61 10.19 26.15
CA PHE A 16 -5.72 9.53 25.45
C PHE A 16 -7.04 9.56 26.21
N SER A 17 -7.00 9.65 27.54
CA SER A 17 -8.19 9.81 28.39
C SER A 17 -8.94 11.14 28.17
N VAL A 18 -8.22 12.20 27.79
CA VAL A 18 -8.77 13.53 27.49
C VAL A 18 -9.11 13.68 26.02
N SER A 19 -8.27 13.17 25.15
CA SER A 19 -8.49 13.18 23.70
C SER A 19 -8.30 11.78 23.13
N PRO A 20 -9.40 11.09 22.78
CA PRO A 20 -9.34 9.74 22.25
C PRO A 20 -8.46 9.62 21.00
N TRP A 21 -8.14 8.39 20.64
CA TRP A 21 -7.41 8.01 19.43
C TRP A 21 -7.87 8.75 18.17
N ASN A 22 -6.93 9.11 17.31
CA ASN A 22 -7.20 9.75 16.04
C ASN A 22 -6.22 9.29 14.94
N ALA A 23 -6.48 9.68 13.69
CA ALA A 23 -5.69 9.26 12.53
C ALA A 23 -4.21 9.69 12.60
N VAL A 24 -3.89 10.81 13.22
CA VAL A 24 -2.50 11.29 13.32
C VAL A 24 -1.71 10.43 14.29
N ASP A 25 -2.34 9.95 15.37
CA ASP A 25 -1.73 8.99 16.30
C ASP A 25 -1.34 7.69 15.56
N GLY A 26 -2.24 7.19 14.71
CA GLY A 26 -1.98 6.00 13.91
C GLY A 26 -0.84 6.18 12.91
N LEU A 27 -0.71 7.35 12.30
CA LEU A 27 0.42 7.65 11.43
C LEU A 27 1.74 7.68 12.22
N LEU A 28 1.76 8.32 13.39
CA LEU A 28 2.94 8.36 14.27
C LEU A 28 3.41 6.94 14.64
N LEU A 29 2.50 6.05 15.05
CA LEU A 29 2.85 4.67 15.36
C LEU A 29 3.27 3.88 14.11
N SER A 30 2.69 4.18 12.94
CA SER A 30 3.12 3.58 11.68
C SER A 30 4.54 4.02 11.31
N VAL A 31 4.88 5.30 11.51
CA VAL A 31 6.23 5.82 11.25
C VAL A 31 7.23 5.32 12.30
N LEU A 32 6.81 5.14 13.54
CA LEU A 32 7.64 4.56 14.60
C LEU A 32 8.17 3.16 14.22
N SER A 33 7.38 2.36 13.49
CA SER A 33 7.79 1.01 13.05
C SER A 33 8.99 0.98 12.08
N TYR A 34 9.43 2.14 11.56
CA TYR A 34 10.63 2.21 10.71
C TYR A 34 11.94 2.21 11.51
N LEU A 35 11.86 2.42 12.82
CA LEU A 35 13.02 2.34 13.70
C LEU A 35 13.28 0.88 14.11
N ASP A 36 14.53 0.56 14.43
CA ASP A 36 14.90 -0.78 14.87
C ASP A 36 14.77 -0.90 16.39
N PHE A 37 13.90 -1.80 16.82
CA PHE A 37 13.65 -2.10 18.23
C PHE A 37 14.09 -3.51 18.63
N HIS A 38 15.04 -4.10 17.90
CA HIS A 38 15.62 -5.37 18.30
C HIS A 38 16.23 -5.30 19.70
N GLY A 39 15.93 -6.31 20.55
CA GLY A 39 16.40 -6.36 21.92
C GLY A 39 15.69 -5.39 22.89
N VAL A 40 14.85 -4.48 22.37
CA VAL A 40 14.08 -3.51 23.17
C VAL A 40 12.61 -3.92 23.24
N ALA A 41 11.92 -3.99 22.12
CA ALA A 41 10.52 -4.40 22.06
C ALA A 41 10.39 -5.92 21.92
N ASP A 42 11.01 -6.68 22.81
CA ASP A 42 10.90 -8.12 22.92
C ASP A 42 9.52 -8.56 23.45
N ARG A 43 9.40 -9.80 23.91
CA ARG A 43 8.14 -10.33 24.47
C ARG A 43 7.69 -9.63 25.76
N ARG A 44 8.63 -9.09 26.55
CA ARG A 44 8.32 -8.36 27.80
C ARG A 44 7.77 -6.98 27.48
N GLY A 45 8.25 -6.40 26.39
CA GLY A 45 7.92 -5.05 25.93
C GLY A 45 8.57 -3.97 26.80
N TRP A 46 8.71 -2.82 26.15
CA TRP A 46 9.23 -1.59 26.76
C TRP A 46 8.29 -0.45 26.40
N THR A 47 8.15 0.50 27.31
CA THR A 47 7.50 1.76 26.95
C THR A 47 8.37 2.55 25.97
N ILE A 48 7.74 3.43 25.17
CA ILE A 48 8.48 4.33 24.27
C ILE A 48 9.48 5.18 25.08
N ARG A 49 9.10 5.60 26.28
CA ARG A 49 9.93 6.37 27.22
C ARG A 49 11.15 5.57 27.70
N GLU A 50 10.96 4.29 28.06
CA GLU A 50 12.05 3.42 28.48
C GLU A 50 13.02 3.16 27.33
N ALA A 51 12.50 2.94 26.12
CA ALA A 51 13.30 2.70 24.93
C ALA A 51 14.25 3.85 24.60
N LYS A 52 13.90 5.10 24.91
CA LYS A 52 14.77 6.26 24.73
C LYS A 52 16.05 6.19 25.56
N ARG A 53 16.05 5.51 26.71
CA ARG A 53 17.20 5.39 27.62
C ARG A 53 18.27 4.42 27.10
N ILE A 54 17.93 3.61 26.13
CA ILE A 54 18.87 2.72 25.47
C ILE A 54 19.39 3.50 24.26
N ASP A 55 20.71 3.55 24.10
CA ASP A 55 21.32 3.94 22.83
C ASP A 55 20.89 2.88 21.81
N LEU A 56 19.69 3.07 21.28
CA LEU A 56 19.22 2.29 20.16
C LEU A 56 20.28 2.49 19.08
N LEU A 57 20.92 1.41 18.68
CA LEU A 57 21.80 1.36 17.52
C LEU A 57 20.91 1.64 16.29
N MET A 58 20.47 2.90 16.21
CA MET A 58 19.74 3.40 15.05
C MET A 58 20.75 3.60 13.94
N GLU A 59 21.02 2.50 13.23
CA GLU A 59 21.79 2.57 12.00
C GLU A 59 20.92 3.23 10.93
N GLY A 60 21.29 4.41 10.55
CA GLY A 60 20.60 5.15 9.51
C GLY A 60 21.32 6.45 9.22
N SER A 61 21.12 6.99 8.06
CA SER A 61 21.66 8.28 7.65
C SER A 61 20.70 9.04 6.76
N GLY A 62 20.83 10.35 6.74
CA GLY A 62 20.02 11.24 5.92
C GLY A 62 18.85 11.87 6.66
N ASN A 63 18.25 12.86 6.01
CA ASN A 63 17.25 13.74 6.63
C ASN A 63 16.02 12.99 7.15
N THR A 64 15.51 12.01 6.42
CA THR A 64 14.33 11.21 6.83
C THR A 64 14.62 10.42 8.11
N PHE A 65 15.82 9.87 8.26
CA PHE A 65 16.22 9.16 9.47
C PHE A 65 16.27 10.10 10.67
N GLU A 66 16.93 11.25 10.53
CA GLU A 66 17.03 12.26 11.57
C GLU A 66 15.65 12.78 12.01
N MET A 67 14.73 12.95 11.07
CA MET A 67 13.37 13.37 11.39
C MET A 67 12.61 12.28 12.16
N ARG A 68 12.76 11.01 11.80
CA ARG A 68 12.16 9.88 12.55
C ARG A 68 12.73 9.77 13.97
N LYS A 69 14.02 10.00 14.13
CA LYS A 69 14.68 10.04 15.44
C LYS A 69 14.12 11.17 16.30
N LYS A 70 14.00 12.39 15.78
CA LYS A 70 13.37 13.52 16.48
C LYS A 70 11.92 13.23 16.87
N MET A 71 11.16 12.58 15.96
CA MET A 71 9.80 12.16 16.25
C MET A 71 9.75 11.17 17.42
N PHE A 72 10.63 10.15 17.41
CA PHE A 72 10.72 9.17 18.49
C PHE A 72 11.09 9.82 19.84
N GLU A 73 12.05 10.73 19.85
CA GLU A 73 12.46 11.48 21.04
C GLU A 73 11.28 12.29 21.59
N ALA A 74 10.55 13.01 20.73
CA ALA A 74 9.37 13.76 21.12
C ALA A 74 8.22 12.86 21.63
N MET A 75 8.00 11.70 21.01
CA MET A 75 7.03 10.71 21.48
C MET A 75 7.41 10.17 22.86
N ALA A 76 8.68 9.87 23.10
CA ALA A 76 9.18 9.35 24.37
C ALA A 76 9.04 10.37 25.53
N GLU A 77 9.13 11.66 25.23
CA GLU A 77 8.96 12.74 26.21
C GLU A 77 7.49 13.10 26.45
N SER A 78 6.61 12.76 25.53
CA SER A 78 5.20 13.13 25.60
C SER A 78 4.44 12.36 26.68
N GLU A 79 3.40 12.98 27.27
CA GLU A 79 2.44 12.33 28.14
C GLU A 79 1.54 11.37 27.35
N ARG A 80 1.26 11.72 26.09
CA ARG A 80 0.37 10.95 25.21
C ARG A 80 0.96 9.60 24.78
N PHE A 81 2.23 9.56 24.40
CA PHE A 81 2.84 8.37 23.79
C PHE A 81 3.91 7.70 24.66
N GLY A 82 4.52 8.45 25.60
CA GLY A 82 5.71 7.98 26.30
C GLY A 82 5.52 6.64 27.03
N ASP A 83 4.34 6.42 27.59
CA ASP A 83 4.04 5.22 28.40
C ASP A 83 3.34 4.12 27.58
N LEU A 84 3.17 4.28 26.24
CA LEU A 84 2.73 3.20 25.37
C LEU A 84 3.76 2.08 25.35
N ARG A 85 3.31 0.85 25.57
CA ARG A 85 4.15 -0.34 25.62
C ARG A 85 4.28 -0.97 24.24
N MET A 86 5.49 -1.02 23.72
CA MET A 86 5.87 -1.72 22.48
C MET A 86 6.34 -3.13 22.82
N HIS A 87 5.93 -4.14 22.06
CA HIS A 87 6.34 -5.53 22.25
C HIS A 87 6.28 -6.33 20.95
N HIS A 88 6.88 -7.54 20.98
CA HIS A 88 6.87 -8.48 19.86
C HIS A 88 7.37 -7.87 18.54
N PHE A 89 8.34 -6.95 18.62
CA PHE A 89 8.97 -6.42 17.43
C PHE A 89 9.69 -7.53 16.65
N ILE A 90 9.52 -7.52 15.34
CA ILE A 90 10.21 -8.40 14.41
C ILE A 90 10.63 -7.59 13.18
N ALA A 91 11.85 -7.85 12.69
CA ALA A 91 12.31 -7.37 11.39
C ALA A 91 13.04 -8.51 10.70
N LEU A 92 12.62 -8.85 9.49
CA LEU A 92 13.11 -9.96 8.69
C LEU A 92 13.44 -9.49 7.29
N THR A 93 14.60 -9.90 6.79
CA THR A 93 14.98 -9.73 5.39
C THR A 93 15.45 -11.07 4.85
N ASN A 94 14.98 -11.45 3.68
CA ASN A 94 15.39 -12.66 2.98
C ASN A 94 15.53 -12.35 1.49
N GLU A 95 16.77 -12.40 1.01
CA GLU A 95 17.13 -12.07 -0.37
C GLU A 95 16.63 -13.12 -1.35
N ASP A 96 16.69 -14.40 -0.98
CA ASP A 96 16.32 -15.53 -1.87
C ASP A 96 14.88 -15.44 -2.35
N ILE A 97 13.99 -14.97 -1.47
CA ILE A 97 12.56 -14.82 -1.78
C ILE A 97 12.14 -13.34 -1.92
N SER A 98 13.09 -12.43 -1.96
CA SER A 98 12.84 -10.97 -2.04
C SER A 98 11.85 -10.48 -0.98
N MET A 99 12.05 -10.87 0.29
CA MET A 99 11.20 -10.48 1.41
C MET A 99 11.87 -9.43 2.29
N GLN A 100 11.12 -8.36 2.57
CA GLN A 100 11.45 -7.40 3.62
C GLN A 100 10.19 -7.14 4.46
N PHE A 101 10.20 -7.56 5.71
CA PHE A 101 9.06 -7.49 6.63
C PHE A 101 9.47 -6.96 7.99
N SER A 102 8.66 -6.09 8.59
CA SER A 102 8.77 -5.73 10.00
C SER A 102 7.41 -5.35 10.57
N ALA A 103 7.19 -5.70 11.83
CA ALA A 103 5.99 -5.34 12.56
C ALA A 103 6.25 -5.29 14.06
N MET A 104 5.37 -4.60 14.80
CA MET A 104 5.34 -4.61 16.26
C MET A 104 3.92 -4.44 16.79
N CYS A 105 3.69 -4.92 18.00
CA CYS A 105 2.50 -4.66 18.78
C CYS A 105 2.71 -3.46 19.71
N ILE A 106 1.66 -2.70 19.96
CA ILE A 106 1.66 -1.55 20.87
C ILE A 106 0.35 -1.57 21.67
N ASP A 107 0.45 -1.64 22.99
CA ASP A 107 -0.73 -1.58 23.85
C ASP A 107 -1.22 -0.13 23.97
N LEU A 108 -2.51 0.08 23.68
CA LEU A 108 -3.15 1.40 23.79
C LEU A 108 -3.96 1.52 25.10
N PRO A 109 -4.06 2.73 25.70
CA PRO A 109 -4.73 2.93 26.98
C PRO A 109 -6.24 2.65 26.97
N ASP A 110 -6.87 2.60 25.80
CA ASP A 110 -8.29 2.23 25.64
C ASP A 110 -8.53 0.70 25.62
N GLY A 111 -7.50 -0.08 25.90
CA GLY A 111 -7.57 -1.53 25.93
C GLY A 111 -7.43 -2.20 24.57
N THR A 112 -7.17 -1.47 23.49
CA THR A 112 -6.91 -2.04 22.17
C THR A 112 -5.42 -2.33 21.96
N MET A 113 -5.11 -3.33 21.14
CA MET A 113 -3.76 -3.62 20.67
C MET A 113 -3.59 -3.08 19.25
N ALA A 114 -2.70 -2.11 19.09
CA ALA A 114 -2.27 -1.65 17.78
C ALA A 114 -1.19 -2.57 17.23
N ILE A 115 -1.29 -2.92 15.93
CA ILE A 115 -0.23 -3.63 15.20
C ILE A 115 0.23 -2.71 14.07
N ALA A 116 1.47 -2.25 14.17
CA ALA A 116 2.10 -1.40 13.18
C ALA A 116 2.98 -2.23 12.25
N PHE A 117 2.68 -2.19 10.95
CA PHE A 117 3.48 -2.81 9.89
C PHE A 117 4.36 -1.76 9.24
N ARG A 118 5.66 -2.06 9.15
CA ARG A 118 6.63 -1.19 8.50
C ARG A 118 6.47 -1.24 6.98
N GLY A 119 6.55 -0.08 6.34
CA GLY A 119 6.68 0.03 4.90
C GLY A 119 8.08 -0.35 4.41
N THR A 120 8.32 -0.11 3.14
CA THR A 120 9.62 -0.39 2.52
C THR A 120 10.68 0.53 3.09
N ASP A 121 11.79 -0.05 3.56
CA ASP A 121 13.02 0.68 3.73
C ASP A 121 13.62 1.00 2.34
N ASN A 122 14.63 1.83 2.25
CA ASN A 122 15.18 2.22 0.95
C ASN A 122 16.07 1.12 0.31
N THR A 123 15.96 -0.15 0.75
CA THR A 123 16.73 -1.29 0.21
C THR A 123 16.16 -1.76 -1.13
N LEU A 124 17.03 -2.30 -1.98
CA LEU A 124 16.61 -2.88 -3.26
C LEU A 124 15.67 -4.08 -3.08
N ILE A 125 15.87 -4.87 -2.03
CA ILE A 125 15.04 -6.04 -1.70
C ILE A 125 13.60 -5.61 -1.42
N GLY A 126 13.42 -4.60 -0.57
CA GLY A 126 12.11 -4.06 -0.26
C GLY A 126 11.39 -3.53 -1.50
N TRP A 127 12.08 -2.78 -2.34
CA TRP A 127 11.52 -2.25 -3.58
C TRP A 127 11.20 -3.36 -4.60
N ARG A 128 12.04 -4.41 -4.68
CA ARG A 128 11.75 -5.56 -5.53
C ARG A 128 10.46 -6.25 -5.10
N GLU A 129 10.24 -6.43 -3.81
CA GLU A 129 8.99 -6.95 -3.27
C GLU A 129 7.79 -6.09 -3.63
N ASP A 130 7.92 -4.74 -3.55
CA ASP A 130 6.87 -3.80 -3.93
C ASP A 130 6.49 -3.92 -5.41
N PHE A 131 7.47 -4.00 -6.30
CA PHE A 131 7.21 -4.24 -7.72
C PHE A 131 6.56 -5.61 -7.97
N ASN A 132 6.96 -6.64 -7.22
CA ASN A 132 6.38 -7.98 -7.31
C ASN A 132 4.88 -7.99 -6.96
N MET A 133 4.40 -7.12 -6.08
CA MET A 133 2.96 -6.99 -5.77
C MET A 133 2.11 -6.67 -7.01
N SER A 134 2.69 -6.09 -8.07
CA SER A 134 1.97 -5.76 -9.30
C SER A 134 1.60 -6.97 -10.17
N PHE A 135 2.23 -8.14 -9.94
CA PHE A 135 1.99 -9.35 -10.76
C PHE A 135 1.89 -10.65 -9.96
N GLN A 136 2.40 -10.70 -8.74
CA GLN A 136 2.19 -11.83 -7.85
C GLN A 136 0.88 -11.67 -7.09
N THR A 137 0.11 -12.74 -6.98
CA THR A 137 -1.13 -12.74 -6.17
C THR A 137 -0.82 -12.44 -4.71
N ARG A 138 0.30 -12.95 -4.20
CA ARG A 138 0.77 -12.76 -2.82
C ARG A 138 2.28 -12.65 -2.80
N VAL A 139 2.80 -11.65 -2.12
CA VAL A 139 4.23 -11.53 -1.86
C VAL A 139 4.58 -12.09 -0.47
N PRO A 140 5.85 -12.48 -0.22
CA PRO A 140 6.26 -13.06 1.07
C PRO A 140 5.97 -12.17 2.28
N GLY A 141 6.16 -10.85 2.17
CA GLY A 141 5.84 -9.90 3.25
C GLY A 141 4.37 -9.87 3.63
N GLN A 142 3.46 -10.03 2.66
CA GLN A 142 2.02 -10.16 2.92
C GLN A 142 1.70 -11.44 3.70
N GLN A 143 2.33 -12.56 3.35
CA GLN A 143 2.16 -13.82 4.08
C GLN A 143 2.71 -13.71 5.51
N ALA A 144 3.87 -13.07 5.67
CA ALA A 144 4.46 -12.79 6.98
C ALA A 144 3.54 -11.89 7.84
N ALA A 145 2.89 -10.88 7.24
CA ALA A 145 1.94 -10.02 7.94
C ALA A 145 0.70 -10.78 8.43
N ALA A 146 0.14 -11.67 7.61
CA ALA A 146 -0.97 -12.53 8.01
C ALA A 146 -0.59 -13.48 9.15
N TYR A 147 0.60 -14.09 9.06
CA TYR A 147 1.12 -14.95 10.12
C TYR A 147 1.38 -14.17 11.41
N TYR A 148 1.96 -12.98 11.31
CA TYR A 148 2.20 -12.10 12.45
C TYR A 148 0.90 -11.74 13.17
N LEU A 149 -0.13 -11.30 12.42
CA LEU A 149 -1.44 -11.00 12.98
C LEU A 149 -2.05 -12.22 13.71
N ALA A 150 -1.97 -13.40 13.12
CA ALA A 150 -2.50 -14.63 13.76
C ALA A 150 -1.78 -14.93 15.08
N LYS A 151 -0.46 -14.73 15.16
CA LYS A 151 0.33 -14.90 16.40
C LYS A 151 0.02 -13.80 17.42
N ALA A 152 -0.02 -12.54 17.01
CA ALA A 152 -0.35 -11.40 17.86
C ALA A 152 -1.76 -11.52 18.45
N ALA A 153 -2.73 -11.97 17.68
CA ALA A 153 -4.09 -12.20 18.15
C ALA A 153 -4.18 -13.29 19.24
N GLY A 154 -3.21 -14.18 19.32
CA GLY A 154 -3.12 -15.18 20.40
C GLY A 154 -2.53 -14.66 21.72
N LEU A 155 -2.04 -13.40 21.78
CA LEU A 155 -1.43 -12.83 22.98
C LEU A 155 -2.46 -12.31 24.00
N SER A 156 -3.60 -11.85 23.53
CA SER A 156 -4.69 -11.29 24.34
C SER A 156 -6.01 -11.37 23.60
N ASP A 157 -7.11 -11.12 24.27
CA ASP A 157 -8.45 -10.98 23.65
C ASP A 157 -8.81 -9.51 23.30
N ALA A 158 -7.85 -8.59 23.39
CA ALA A 158 -8.06 -7.18 23.09
C ALA A 158 -8.56 -6.94 21.67
N PRO A 159 -9.40 -5.91 21.42
CA PRO A 159 -9.66 -5.43 20.07
C PRO A 159 -8.36 -5.03 19.37
N ILE A 160 -8.31 -5.13 18.04
CA ILE A 160 -7.08 -4.94 17.26
C ILE A 160 -7.26 -3.77 16.29
N ARG A 161 -6.29 -2.85 16.29
CA ARG A 161 -6.13 -1.83 15.25
C ARG A 161 -4.89 -2.15 14.43
N LEU A 162 -5.07 -2.32 13.12
CA LEU A 162 -3.96 -2.55 12.19
C LEU A 162 -3.59 -1.24 11.51
N MET A 163 -2.31 -0.99 11.33
CA MET A 163 -1.86 0.24 10.68
C MET A 163 -0.53 0.08 9.97
N GLY A 164 -0.29 0.95 9.00
CA GLY A 164 0.99 1.04 8.33
C GLY A 164 1.03 2.14 7.28
N HIS A 165 2.23 2.62 7.01
CA HIS A 165 2.53 3.58 5.96
C HIS A 165 3.15 2.86 4.75
N SER A 166 2.86 3.31 3.54
CA SER A 166 3.40 2.73 2.31
C SER A 166 3.05 1.24 2.18
N LYS A 167 4.00 0.36 1.84
CA LYS A 167 3.82 -1.10 1.88
C LYS A 167 3.18 -1.57 3.18
N GLY A 168 3.51 -0.98 4.33
CA GLY A 168 2.91 -1.33 5.63
C GLY A 168 1.40 -1.17 5.66
N GLY A 169 0.84 -0.18 4.96
CA GLY A 169 -0.61 -0.02 4.78
C GLY A 169 -1.24 -1.16 3.99
N ASN A 170 -0.58 -1.60 2.92
CA ASN A 170 -0.98 -2.78 2.17
C ASN A 170 -0.92 -4.06 3.03
N LEU A 171 0.17 -4.24 3.80
CA LEU A 171 0.33 -5.38 4.70
C LEU A 171 -0.76 -5.44 5.77
N ALA A 172 -1.16 -4.29 6.34
CA ALA A 172 -2.24 -4.20 7.32
C ALA A 172 -3.58 -4.66 6.73
N VAL A 173 -3.92 -4.18 5.53
CA VAL A 173 -5.16 -4.57 4.84
C VAL A 173 -5.12 -6.03 4.42
N TYR A 174 -3.97 -6.51 3.89
CA TYR A 174 -3.82 -7.91 3.51
C TYR A 174 -3.99 -8.86 4.70
N ALA A 175 -3.30 -8.57 5.82
CA ALA A 175 -3.40 -9.39 7.02
C ALA A 175 -4.83 -9.47 7.54
N ALA A 176 -5.56 -8.34 7.56
CA ALA A 176 -6.97 -8.31 7.94
C ALA A 176 -7.87 -9.12 6.99
N ALA A 177 -7.70 -8.96 5.68
CA ALA A 177 -8.48 -9.69 4.68
C ALA A 177 -8.21 -11.20 4.75
N TYR A 178 -6.93 -11.58 4.96
CA TYR A 178 -6.56 -12.99 5.15
C TYR A 178 -7.17 -13.58 6.42
N ALA A 179 -7.12 -12.84 7.55
CA ALA A 179 -7.74 -13.27 8.80
C ALA A 179 -9.25 -13.46 8.64
N ALA A 180 -9.94 -12.54 7.94
CA ALA A 180 -11.37 -12.62 7.68
C ALA A 180 -11.76 -13.80 6.77
N ALA A 181 -10.84 -14.26 5.92
CA ALA A 181 -11.08 -15.39 5.04
C ALA A 181 -10.72 -16.76 5.66
N TYR A 182 -9.63 -16.81 6.46
CA TYR A 182 -8.98 -18.08 6.80
C TYR A 182 -8.64 -18.26 8.28
N ALA A 183 -8.48 -17.20 9.09
CA ALA A 183 -8.06 -17.33 10.49
C ALA A 183 -9.21 -17.54 11.48
N GLY A 184 -10.44 -17.66 10.97
CA GLY A 184 -11.67 -17.83 11.75
C GLY A 184 -12.30 -16.51 12.20
N GLU A 185 -13.61 -16.55 12.46
CA GLU A 185 -14.42 -15.36 12.78
C GLU A 185 -13.87 -14.58 13.99
N LYS A 186 -13.40 -15.28 15.03
CA LYS A 186 -12.92 -14.67 16.27
C LYS A 186 -11.81 -13.63 16.08
N VAL A 187 -10.84 -13.87 15.19
CA VAL A 187 -9.77 -12.90 14.93
C VAL A 187 -10.28 -11.73 14.09
N ALA A 188 -11.08 -12.04 13.06
CA ALA A 188 -11.64 -11.01 12.17
C ALA A 188 -12.60 -10.06 12.89
N GLU A 189 -13.41 -10.56 13.83
CA GLU A 189 -14.34 -9.76 14.64
C GLU A 189 -13.61 -8.78 15.54
N ARG A 190 -12.46 -9.16 16.10
CA ARG A 190 -11.64 -8.32 16.96
C ARG A 190 -10.90 -7.21 16.20
N ILE A 191 -10.77 -7.31 14.88
CA ILE A 191 -10.22 -6.21 14.08
C ILE A 191 -11.23 -5.07 14.08
N GLU A 192 -10.94 -4.01 14.83
CA GLU A 192 -11.79 -2.83 14.97
C GLU A 192 -11.66 -1.91 13.74
N SER A 193 -10.41 -1.60 13.37
CA SER A 193 -10.08 -0.67 12.29
C SER A 193 -8.74 -0.98 11.63
N ILE A 194 -8.58 -0.53 10.38
CA ILE A 194 -7.38 -0.72 9.56
C ILE A 194 -7.01 0.63 8.97
N TRP A 195 -5.80 1.11 9.24
CA TRP A 195 -5.33 2.44 8.89
C TRP A 195 -4.22 2.33 7.85
N SER A 196 -4.52 2.69 6.61
CA SER A 196 -3.58 2.71 5.50
C SER A 196 -3.16 4.13 5.18
N TYR A 197 -1.89 4.45 5.39
CA TYR A 197 -1.32 5.76 5.14
C TYR A 197 -0.49 5.69 3.85
N ASP A 198 -1.06 6.16 2.76
CA ASP A 198 -0.49 6.15 1.41
C ASP A 198 0.01 4.76 0.98
N GLY A 199 -0.72 3.72 1.42
CA GLY A 199 -0.43 2.34 1.06
C GLY A 199 -1.02 1.99 -0.30
N PRO A 200 -0.28 1.24 -1.16
CA PRO A 200 -0.81 0.75 -2.42
C PRO A 200 -1.98 -0.22 -2.15
N GLY A 201 -2.93 -0.25 -3.09
CA GLY A 201 -4.09 -1.13 -3.03
C GLY A 201 -3.75 -2.61 -3.10
N MET A 202 -4.78 -3.45 -3.18
CA MET A 202 -4.64 -4.89 -3.41
C MET A 202 -4.55 -5.18 -4.90
N ASN A 203 -4.00 -6.35 -5.26
CA ASN A 203 -4.20 -6.82 -6.62
C ASN A 203 -5.68 -7.19 -6.85
N LEU A 204 -6.08 -7.29 -8.12
CA LEU A 204 -7.47 -7.47 -8.52
C LEU A 204 -8.10 -8.75 -7.93
N GLU A 205 -7.33 -9.84 -7.82
CA GLU A 205 -7.82 -11.11 -7.27
C GLU A 205 -8.16 -10.98 -5.79
N LEU A 206 -7.26 -10.39 -5.01
CA LEU A 206 -7.44 -10.19 -3.57
C LEU A 206 -8.55 -9.17 -3.27
N SER A 207 -8.66 -8.09 -4.06
CA SER A 207 -9.68 -7.05 -3.87
C SER A 207 -11.12 -7.58 -4.12
N ARG A 208 -11.26 -8.64 -4.91
CA ARG A 208 -12.54 -9.33 -5.16
C ARG A 208 -12.79 -10.47 -4.19
N GLY A 209 -11.85 -10.80 -3.33
CA GLY A 209 -11.96 -11.89 -2.36
C GLY A 209 -12.96 -11.59 -1.25
N GLU A 210 -13.62 -12.64 -0.72
CA GLU A 210 -14.60 -12.54 0.36
C GLU A 210 -14.01 -11.88 1.62
N GLY A 211 -12.77 -12.24 1.97
CA GLY A 211 -12.08 -11.65 3.14
C GLY A 211 -11.94 -10.14 3.04
N TYR A 212 -11.57 -9.62 1.87
CA TYR A 212 -11.52 -8.17 1.64
C TYR A 212 -12.92 -7.54 1.74
N GLY A 213 -13.93 -8.19 1.18
CA GLY A 213 -15.33 -7.72 1.28
C GLY A 213 -15.79 -7.53 2.72
N ARG A 214 -15.41 -8.44 3.64
CA ARG A 214 -15.74 -8.38 5.07
C ARG A 214 -15.07 -7.23 5.82
N ILE A 215 -13.83 -6.84 5.43
CA ILE A 215 -13.06 -5.82 6.16
C ILE A 215 -13.13 -4.43 5.51
N ARG A 216 -13.64 -4.30 4.30
CA ARG A 216 -13.61 -3.07 3.51
C ARG A 216 -14.14 -1.84 4.26
N LYS A 217 -15.20 -2.00 5.06
CA LYS A 217 -15.80 -0.91 5.84
C LYS A 217 -14.95 -0.49 7.05
N LYS A 218 -13.96 -1.29 7.44
CA LYS A 218 -13.04 -1.00 8.55
C LYS A 218 -11.78 -0.28 8.10
N ILE A 219 -11.59 -0.11 6.77
CA ILE A 219 -10.40 0.54 6.19
C ILE A 219 -10.56 2.06 6.22
N HIS A 220 -9.59 2.73 6.83
CA HIS A 220 -9.38 4.16 6.79
C HIS A 220 -8.12 4.43 5.95
N SER A 221 -8.30 5.01 4.76
CA SER A 221 -7.20 5.27 3.83
C SER A 221 -6.97 6.78 3.72
N TYR A 222 -5.71 7.20 3.88
CA TYR A 222 -5.26 8.59 3.76
C TYR A 222 -4.23 8.68 2.66
N ILE A 223 -4.44 9.58 1.71
CA ILE A 223 -3.62 9.70 0.48
C ILE A 223 -3.26 11.19 0.29
N PRO A 224 -1.97 11.56 0.16
CA PRO A 224 -1.58 12.92 -0.20
C PRO A 224 -2.15 13.36 -1.55
N GLN A 225 -2.38 14.66 -1.73
CA GLN A 225 -3.09 15.21 -2.90
C GLN A 225 -2.42 14.90 -4.26
N THR A 226 -1.13 14.61 -4.32
CA THR A 226 -0.45 14.17 -5.55
C THR A 226 0.18 12.79 -5.41
N SER A 227 -0.36 11.94 -4.54
CA SER A 227 0.14 10.58 -4.38
C SER A 227 0.05 9.77 -5.68
N ILE A 228 1.10 9.00 -5.92
CA ILE A 228 1.13 7.94 -6.91
C ILE A 228 0.97 6.60 -6.20
N ILE A 229 1.64 6.41 -5.07
CA ILE A 229 1.72 5.12 -4.35
C ILE A 229 0.34 4.67 -3.85
N GLY A 230 -0.39 5.53 -3.15
CA GLY A 230 -1.71 5.20 -2.60
C GLY A 230 -2.80 4.96 -3.65
N LEU A 231 -2.53 5.29 -4.91
CA LEU A 231 -3.42 5.05 -6.05
C LEU A 231 -2.97 3.88 -6.94
N LEU A 232 -1.90 3.17 -6.58
CA LEU A 232 -1.48 1.98 -7.32
C LEU A 232 -2.41 0.80 -7.05
N MET A 233 -2.56 -0.08 -8.05
CA MET A 233 -3.38 -1.29 -8.02
C MET A 233 -4.86 -0.98 -7.71
N GLU A 234 -5.60 -1.91 -7.08
CA GLU A 234 -7.00 -1.69 -6.65
C GLU A 234 -6.99 -0.93 -5.31
N TYR A 235 -6.86 0.39 -5.36
CA TYR A 235 -6.76 1.23 -4.18
C TYR A 235 -8.08 1.29 -3.38
N TYR A 236 -7.97 1.61 -2.09
CA TYR A 236 -9.10 1.55 -1.16
C TYR A 236 -10.04 2.74 -1.33
N ARG A 237 -11.36 2.47 -1.36
CA ARG A 237 -12.38 3.51 -1.41
C ARG A 237 -13.44 3.28 -0.33
N PRO A 238 -13.95 4.32 0.36
CA PRO A 238 -13.51 5.72 0.23
C PRO A 238 -12.09 5.94 0.81
N TYR A 239 -11.41 6.97 0.34
CA TYR A 239 -10.15 7.46 0.91
C TYR A 239 -10.27 8.95 1.23
N THR A 240 -9.48 9.41 2.18
CA THR A 240 -9.36 10.83 2.53
C THR A 240 -8.11 11.41 1.86
N VAL A 241 -8.29 12.47 1.09
CA VAL A 241 -7.17 13.20 0.50
C VAL A 241 -6.64 14.20 1.51
N ILE A 242 -5.32 14.21 1.72
CA ILE A 242 -4.70 15.09 2.69
C ILE A 242 -3.64 15.99 2.04
N ARG A 243 -3.42 17.17 2.64
CA ARG A 243 -2.41 18.10 2.18
C ARG A 243 -1.01 17.62 2.58
N SER A 244 -0.09 17.66 1.63
CA SER A 244 1.35 17.57 1.84
C SER A 244 2.04 18.78 1.25
N VAL A 245 3.13 19.24 1.88
CA VAL A 245 3.99 20.31 1.35
C VAL A 245 5.12 19.78 0.45
N GLY A 246 5.31 18.45 0.42
CA GLY A 246 6.24 17.78 -0.48
C GLY A 246 5.85 17.95 -1.94
N LYS A 247 6.78 17.72 -2.85
CA LYS A 247 6.57 17.78 -4.31
C LYS A 247 6.84 16.41 -4.94
N GLY A 248 5.98 16.00 -5.86
CA GLY A 248 6.12 14.71 -6.53
C GLY A 248 6.18 13.55 -5.54
N LEU A 249 7.20 12.71 -5.62
CA LEU A 249 7.39 11.56 -4.73
C LEU A 249 7.68 11.94 -3.26
N GLU A 250 8.15 13.17 -2.98
CA GLU A 250 8.36 13.63 -1.60
C GLU A 250 7.05 13.67 -0.79
N GLN A 251 5.89 13.77 -1.45
CA GLN A 251 4.61 13.72 -0.78
C GLN A 251 4.33 12.38 -0.09
N HIS A 252 5.02 11.32 -0.51
CA HIS A 252 4.95 10.02 0.14
C HIS A 252 5.60 10.01 1.53
N ASP A 253 6.49 10.98 1.84
CA ASP A 253 7.09 11.10 3.17
C ASP A 253 6.08 11.69 4.17
N PRO A 254 5.68 10.96 5.22
CA PRO A 254 4.75 11.43 6.25
C PRO A 254 5.18 12.72 6.96
N MET A 255 6.48 13.04 6.96
CA MET A 255 7.00 14.27 7.54
C MET A 255 6.57 15.53 6.80
N THR A 256 6.05 15.39 5.58
CA THR A 256 5.53 16.50 4.76
C THR A 256 4.03 16.73 4.91
N TRP A 257 3.31 15.81 5.60
CA TRP A 257 1.86 15.84 5.72
C TRP A 257 1.41 16.89 6.71
N GLN A 258 0.40 17.66 6.32
CA GLN A 258 -0.06 18.78 7.13
C GLN A 258 -1.14 18.36 8.12
N VAL A 259 -0.97 18.81 9.35
CA VAL A 259 -1.84 18.53 10.49
C VAL A 259 -2.41 19.83 11.04
N PHE A 260 -3.67 19.78 11.43
CA PHE A 260 -4.36 20.84 12.14
C PHE A 260 -5.10 20.28 13.37
N GLY A 261 -4.64 20.67 14.56
CA GLY A 261 -5.17 20.15 15.82
C GLY A 261 -4.98 18.64 15.94
N ARG A 262 -6.06 17.86 15.85
CA ARG A 262 -6.05 16.39 15.98
C ARG A 262 -6.34 15.64 14.66
N ARG A 263 -6.27 16.31 13.52
CA ARG A 263 -6.60 15.72 12.22
C ARG A 263 -5.65 16.21 11.14
N PHE A 264 -5.59 15.48 10.06
CA PHE A 264 -4.92 15.95 8.85
C PHE A 264 -5.68 17.13 8.24
N GLU A 265 -4.98 17.98 7.52
CA GLU A 265 -5.62 18.95 6.64
C GLU A 265 -6.15 18.21 5.41
N GLU A 266 -7.47 18.13 5.31
CA GLU A 266 -8.14 17.42 4.23
C GLU A 266 -8.27 18.31 2.98
N MET A 267 -8.22 17.67 1.81
CA MET A 267 -8.38 18.26 0.50
C MET A 267 -9.59 17.64 -0.19
N ASP A 268 -10.25 18.40 -1.05
CA ASP A 268 -11.47 17.94 -1.73
C ASP A 268 -11.22 16.80 -2.71
N SER A 269 -10.04 16.75 -3.33
CA SER A 269 -9.72 15.74 -4.34
C SER A 269 -8.22 15.58 -4.57
N ILE A 270 -7.86 14.46 -5.19
CA ILE A 270 -6.52 14.23 -5.76
C ILE A 270 -6.27 15.22 -6.90
N ASP A 271 -5.04 15.68 -7.02
CA ASP A 271 -4.59 16.53 -8.12
C ASP A 271 -4.76 15.82 -9.47
N LYS A 272 -5.27 16.54 -10.47
CA LYS A 272 -5.51 16.00 -11.81
C LYS A 272 -4.25 15.39 -12.45
N THR A 273 -3.08 15.95 -12.15
CA THR A 273 -1.81 15.45 -12.67
C THR A 273 -1.47 14.09 -12.09
N ALA A 274 -1.68 13.90 -10.78
CA ALA A 274 -1.50 12.60 -10.13
C ALA A 274 -2.49 11.57 -10.66
N GLN A 275 -3.77 11.94 -10.81
CA GLN A 275 -4.78 11.07 -11.39
C GLN A 275 -4.38 10.56 -12.77
N VAL A 276 -4.00 11.48 -13.69
CA VAL A 276 -3.55 11.11 -15.03
C VAL A 276 -2.31 10.21 -15.01
N THR A 277 -1.38 10.45 -14.10
CA THR A 277 -0.19 9.59 -13.94
C THR A 277 -0.58 8.19 -13.49
N CYS A 278 -1.49 8.07 -12.52
CA CYS A 278 -1.98 6.79 -12.04
C CYS A 278 -2.77 6.04 -13.11
N ASP A 279 -3.66 6.71 -13.83
CA ASP A 279 -4.42 6.11 -14.95
C ASP A 279 -3.46 5.55 -16.01
N THR A 280 -2.38 6.28 -16.31
CA THR A 280 -1.31 5.84 -17.22
C THR A 280 -0.62 4.58 -16.72
N LEU A 281 -0.29 4.52 -15.43
CA LEU A 281 0.34 3.33 -14.82
C LEU A 281 -0.62 2.14 -14.81
N HIS A 282 -1.90 2.36 -14.49
CA HIS A 282 -2.93 1.33 -14.54
C HIS A 282 -3.09 0.77 -15.96
N GLU A 283 -3.14 1.63 -16.97
CA GLU A 283 -3.22 1.21 -18.38
C GLU A 283 -1.98 0.40 -18.80
N MET A 284 -0.80 0.82 -18.41
CA MET A 284 0.44 0.08 -18.68
C MET A 284 0.42 -1.31 -18.02
N LEU A 285 -0.03 -1.40 -16.76
CA LEU A 285 -0.17 -2.68 -16.05
C LEU A 285 -1.26 -3.56 -16.68
N ALA A 286 -2.40 -2.99 -17.07
CA ALA A 286 -3.48 -3.72 -17.73
C ALA A 286 -3.06 -4.29 -19.10
N ASN A 287 -2.22 -3.57 -19.83
CA ASN A 287 -1.69 -3.96 -21.15
C ASN A 287 -0.45 -4.87 -21.10
N SER A 288 -0.04 -5.33 -19.90
CA SER A 288 1.07 -6.25 -19.70
C SER A 288 0.63 -7.53 -19.00
N THR A 289 1.22 -8.68 -19.39
CA THR A 289 0.98 -9.94 -18.69
C THR A 289 1.78 -10.01 -17.37
N PRO A 290 1.39 -10.86 -16.41
CA PRO A 290 2.18 -11.11 -15.20
C PRO A 290 3.64 -11.51 -15.52
N GLU A 291 3.85 -12.34 -16.53
CA GLU A 291 5.17 -12.79 -16.97
C GLU A 291 6.01 -11.61 -17.51
N GLN A 292 5.40 -10.72 -18.28
CA GLN A 292 6.08 -9.53 -18.81
C GLN A 292 6.48 -8.56 -17.68
N ARG A 293 5.63 -8.41 -16.66
CA ARG A 293 5.95 -7.60 -15.47
C ARG A 293 7.08 -8.23 -14.66
N SER A 294 7.08 -9.57 -14.48
CA SER A 294 8.18 -10.30 -13.85
C SER A 294 9.50 -10.09 -14.58
N ILE A 295 9.52 -10.30 -15.91
CA ILE A 295 10.71 -10.08 -16.75
C ILE A 295 11.21 -8.63 -16.64
N PHE A 296 10.31 -7.66 -16.62
CA PHE A 296 10.65 -6.24 -16.45
C PHE A 296 11.33 -5.99 -15.10
N VAL A 297 10.73 -6.46 -14.01
CA VAL A 297 11.25 -6.32 -12.65
C VAL A 297 12.61 -7.00 -12.52
N ASP A 298 12.74 -8.26 -12.96
CA ASP A 298 14.00 -8.99 -12.89
C ASP A 298 15.11 -8.31 -13.71
N THR A 299 14.77 -7.77 -14.88
CA THR A 299 15.73 -7.00 -15.69
C THR A 299 16.16 -5.72 -14.99
N LEU A 300 15.21 -4.97 -14.41
CA LEU A 300 15.49 -3.74 -13.67
C LEU A 300 16.47 -4.02 -12.51
N PHE A 301 16.20 -5.03 -11.69
CA PHE A 301 17.03 -5.34 -10.53
C PHE A 301 18.38 -5.96 -10.92
N LYS A 302 18.47 -6.80 -11.96
CA LYS A 302 19.77 -7.24 -12.51
C LYS A 302 20.63 -6.07 -12.98
N LEU A 303 20.03 -5.05 -13.58
CA LEU A 303 20.77 -3.84 -13.96
C LEU A 303 21.21 -3.04 -12.75
N ALA A 304 20.37 -2.98 -11.69
CA ALA A 304 20.70 -2.34 -10.44
C ALA A 304 21.89 -3.02 -9.74
N ASP A 305 21.88 -4.35 -9.64
CA ASP A 305 22.96 -5.16 -9.04
C ASP A 305 24.32 -4.89 -9.69
N ASN A 306 24.34 -4.63 -11.00
CA ASN A 306 25.57 -4.31 -11.75
C ASN A 306 26.13 -2.89 -11.44
N THR A 307 25.46 -2.06 -10.62
CA THR A 307 25.90 -0.69 -10.33
C THR A 307 26.46 -0.50 -8.93
N ASN A 308 26.54 -1.55 -8.12
CA ASN A 308 26.83 -1.46 -6.69
C ASN A 308 25.85 -0.53 -5.93
N ALA A 309 24.66 -0.26 -6.49
CA ALA A 309 23.62 0.47 -5.79
C ALA A 309 23.06 -0.44 -4.68
N THR A 310 22.96 0.09 -3.48
CA THR A 310 22.35 -0.61 -2.34
C THR A 310 20.96 -0.07 -2.03
N ARG A 311 20.62 1.09 -2.60
CA ARG A 311 19.36 1.80 -2.36
C ARG A 311 18.68 2.19 -3.69
N MET A 312 17.36 2.20 -3.68
CA MET A 312 16.58 2.65 -4.84
C MET A 312 16.85 4.12 -5.18
N SER A 313 17.09 4.98 -4.18
CA SER A 313 17.48 6.37 -4.40
C SER A 313 18.74 6.52 -5.26
N ASP A 314 19.67 5.57 -5.18
CA ASP A 314 20.91 5.59 -5.97
C ASP A 314 20.63 5.28 -7.45
N ILE A 315 19.57 4.52 -7.69
CA ILE A 315 19.12 4.16 -9.05
C ILE A 315 18.31 5.31 -9.67
N LEU A 316 17.40 5.92 -8.90
CA LEU A 316 16.49 6.98 -9.38
C LEU A 316 17.22 8.31 -9.65
N ASN A 317 18.30 8.59 -8.90
CA ASN A 317 19.16 9.75 -9.16
C ASN A 317 20.04 9.44 -10.38
N GLU A 318 20.52 10.38 -11.13
CA GLU A 318 21.39 10.41 -12.33
C GLU A 318 21.80 9.06 -13.00
N LYS A 319 21.93 7.98 -12.24
CA LYS A 319 22.35 6.64 -12.71
C LYS A 319 21.29 5.92 -13.56
N PHE A 320 20.00 6.21 -13.40
CA PHE A 320 18.96 5.57 -14.20
C PHE A 320 19.12 5.83 -15.70
N ARG A 321 19.48 7.06 -16.09
CA ARG A 321 19.81 7.38 -17.48
C ARG A 321 21.06 6.65 -17.99
N SER A 322 22.03 6.43 -17.12
CA SER A 322 23.25 5.70 -17.44
C SER A 322 22.98 4.20 -17.52
N LEU A 323 22.20 3.65 -16.57
CA LEU A 323 21.70 2.27 -16.60
C LEU A 323 20.92 1.98 -17.88
N TRP A 324 20.06 2.89 -18.29
CA TRP A 324 19.32 2.81 -19.54
C TRP A 324 20.23 2.70 -20.76
N LYS A 325 21.25 3.56 -20.85
CA LYS A 325 22.27 3.51 -21.93
C LYS A 325 23.10 2.22 -21.88
N MET A 326 23.37 1.70 -20.68
CA MET A 326 24.14 0.46 -20.47
C MET A 326 23.28 -0.79 -20.80
N ALA A 327 21.97 -0.80 -20.51
CA ALA A 327 21.05 -1.89 -20.87
C ALA A 327 20.95 -2.09 -22.40
N GLY A 328 21.03 -1.01 -23.18
CA GLY A 328 21.07 -1.06 -24.64
C GLY A 328 22.34 -1.71 -25.22
N GLY A 329 23.43 -1.78 -24.44
CA GLY A 329 24.75 -2.20 -24.90
C GLY A 329 25.25 -3.56 -24.40
N ARG A 330 24.63 -4.19 -23.38
CA ARG A 330 25.18 -5.42 -22.78
C ARG A 330 24.60 -6.69 -23.40
N LYS A 331 25.51 -7.58 -23.82
CA LYS A 331 25.22 -8.92 -24.31
C LYS A 331 24.63 -9.86 -23.23
N GLU A 332 24.62 -9.45 -21.98
CA GLU A 332 24.24 -10.26 -20.80
C GLU A 332 22.73 -10.32 -20.51
N VAL A 333 21.93 -9.44 -21.10
CA VAL A 333 20.47 -9.47 -20.94
C VAL A 333 19.88 -10.30 -22.08
N ASP A 334 19.08 -11.31 -21.72
CA ASP A 334 18.36 -12.13 -22.68
C ASP A 334 17.61 -11.28 -23.72
N PRO A 335 17.65 -11.63 -25.02
CA PRO A 335 17.03 -10.83 -26.08
C PRO A 335 15.51 -10.64 -25.90
N GLU A 336 14.81 -11.59 -25.30
CA GLU A 336 13.37 -11.49 -25.01
C GLU A 336 13.12 -10.53 -23.84
N ALA A 337 13.85 -10.70 -22.74
CA ALA A 337 13.82 -9.81 -21.61
C ALA A 337 14.10 -8.35 -22.01
N ARG A 338 15.07 -8.13 -22.89
CA ARG A 338 15.37 -6.80 -23.44
C ARG A 338 14.21 -6.24 -24.27
N ARG A 339 13.55 -7.05 -25.09
CA ARG A 339 12.39 -6.61 -25.87
C ARG A 339 11.22 -6.21 -24.98
N VAL A 340 10.91 -7.02 -23.96
CA VAL A 340 9.85 -6.74 -22.98
C VAL A 340 10.16 -5.47 -22.21
N PHE A 341 11.37 -5.35 -21.67
CA PHE A 341 11.82 -4.16 -20.92
C PHE A 341 11.73 -2.89 -21.75
N ASN A 342 12.27 -2.90 -22.99
CA ASN A 342 12.22 -1.73 -23.88
C ASN A 342 10.78 -1.35 -24.25
N ARG A 343 9.91 -2.35 -24.48
CA ARG A 343 8.49 -2.10 -24.79
C ARG A 343 7.76 -1.44 -23.63
N LEU A 344 7.84 -1.99 -22.42
CA LEU A 344 7.15 -1.45 -21.24
C LEU A 344 7.65 -0.04 -20.91
N THR A 345 8.94 0.21 -21.07
CA THR A 345 9.49 1.53 -20.87
C THR A 345 9.08 2.52 -21.95
N ALA A 346 9.06 2.08 -23.22
CA ALA A 346 8.57 2.92 -24.30
C ALA A 346 7.09 3.27 -24.10
N GLN A 347 6.28 2.32 -23.65
CA GLN A 347 4.88 2.58 -23.29
C GLN A 347 4.78 3.62 -22.16
N ALA A 348 5.54 3.48 -21.09
CA ALA A 348 5.56 4.45 -19.99
C ALA A 348 5.96 5.86 -20.47
N VAL A 349 6.97 5.96 -21.34
CA VAL A 349 7.41 7.24 -21.94
C VAL A 349 6.33 7.79 -22.87
N THR A 350 5.74 6.98 -23.74
CA THR A 350 4.73 7.40 -24.72
C THR A 350 3.47 7.90 -24.02
N LEU A 351 2.98 7.17 -23.02
CA LEU A 351 1.81 7.55 -22.22
C LEU A 351 2.09 8.83 -21.40
N GLY A 352 3.29 8.96 -20.84
CA GLY A 352 3.72 10.18 -20.16
C GLY A 352 3.83 11.39 -21.08
N PHE A 353 4.35 11.23 -22.29
CA PHE A 353 4.43 12.29 -23.30
C PHE A 353 3.05 12.65 -23.89
N GLY A 354 2.20 11.68 -24.19
CA GLY A 354 0.83 11.92 -24.68
C GLY A 354 0.04 12.80 -23.71
N ASN A 355 0.11 12.47 -22.44
CA ASN A 355 -0.55 13.24 -21.38
C ASN A 355 0.06 14.64 -21.18
N ALA A 356 1.35 14.83 -21.40
CA ALA A 356 2.01 16.13 -21.33
C ALA A 356 1.57 17.05 -22.49
N VAL A 357 1.47 16.51 -23.70
CA VAL A 357 1.00 17.25 -24.89
C VAL A 357 -0.46 17.69 -24.72
N GLU A 358 -1.32 16.81 -24.21
CA GLU A 358 -2.74 17.15 -23.98
C GLU A 358 -2.91 18.21 -22.87
N ARG A 359 -2.05 18.20 -21.84
CA ARG A 359 -2.00 19.27 -20.82
C ARG A 359 -1.62 20.62 -21.40
N VAL A 360 -0.60 20.65 -22.26
CA VAL A 360 -0.18 21.90 -22.95
C VAL A 360 -1.30 22.40 -23.84
N ARG A 361 -1.98 21.52 -24.58
CA ARG A 361 -3.12 21.90 -25.43
C ARG A 361 -4.28 22.47 -24.62
N LYS A 362 -4.69 21.79 -23.51
CA LYS A 362 -5.76 22.27 -22.63
C LYS A 362 -5.40 23.58 -21.91
N LYS A 363 -4.14 23.79 -21.59
CA LYS A 363 -3.66 25.03 -20.99
C LYS A 363 -3.75 26.19 -22.01
N ASN A 364 -3.35 25.96 -23.25
CA ASN A 364 -3.43 26.97 -24.31
C ASN A 364 -4.90 27.28 -24.70
N GLU A 365 -5.79 26.27 -24.66
CA GLU A 365 -7.24 26.48 -24.89
C GLU A 365 -7.91 27.25 -23.73
N ALA A 366 -7.35 27.22 -22.51
CA ALA A 366 -7.85 27.99 -21.37
C ALA A 366 -7.24 29.42 -21.25
N GLU A 367 -6.17 29.70 -21.98
CA GLU A 367 -5.50 31.00 -22.00
C GLU A 367 -5.86 31.86 -23.22
N GLU A 368 -6.79 31.43 -24.12
CA GLU A 368 -7.32 32.31 -25.13
C GLU A 368 -8.22 33.36 -24.46
N PRO A 369 -7.94 34.68 -24.63
CA PRO A 369 -8.73 35.73 -24.01
C PRO A 369 -10.12 35.76 -24.64
N GLU A 370 -11.17 35.67 -23.81
CA GLU A 370 -12.52 36.03 -24.21
C GLU A 370 -12.50 37.46 -24.77
N SER A 371 -12.70 37.57 -26.06
CA SER A 371 -12.93 38.87 -26.71
C SER A 371 -14.21 39.48 -26.17
N SER A 372 -14.07 40.66 -25.60
CA SER A 372 -15.13 41.58 -25.17
C SER A 372 -16.25 41.66 -26.19
N GLY A 373 -17.46 41.31 -25.80
CA GLY A 373 -18.69 41.50 -26.62
C GLY A 373 -19.88 41.81 -25.72
N GLU A 374 -20.35 43.00 -25.88
CA GLU A 374 -21.46 43.78 -25.34
C GLU A 374 -22.66 43.03 -24.75
N TRP A 375 -23.15 43.60 -23.67
CA TRP A 375 -24.48 43.38 -23.06
C TRP A 375 -25.61 43.77 -23.99
N THR A 376 -26.52 42.85 -24.25
CA THR A 376 -27.92 43.19 -24.59
C THR A 376 -28.87 42.20 -23.92
N THR A 377 -29.93 42.80 -23.42
CA THR A 377 -30.94 42.30 -22.54
C THR A 377 -31.99 41.41 -23.21
N MET A 378 -32.54 40.51 -22.44
CA MET A 378 -33.94 40.07 -22.32
C MET A 378 -34.56 39.00 -23.24
N GLU A 379 -35.21 38.10 -22.51
CA GLU A 379 -36.48 37.38 -22.74
C GLU A 379 -36.44 35.99 -23.39
N GLY A 380 -37.01 35.04 -22.68
CA GLY A 380 -37.63 33.86 -23.23
C GLY A 380 -37.21 32.51 -22.62
N VAL A 381 -37.76 32.18 -21.44
CA VAL A 381 -37.84 30.79 -20.95
C VAL A 381 -38.86 30.02 -21.80
N PRO A 382 -38.60 28.78 -22.18
CA PRO A 382 -39.54 27.74 -21.85
C PRO A 382 -38.92 26.49 -21.20
N GLU A 383 -39.73 25.92 -20.30
CA GLU A 383 -39.56 24.73 -19.52
C GLU A 383 -39.43 23.42 -20.32
N PRO A 384 -39.04 22.31 -19.64
CA PRO A 384 -38.54 21.09 -20.27
C PRO A 384 -39.64 20.09 -20.64
N ALA A 385 -39.42 19.37 -21.72
CA ALA A 385 -40.23 18.21 -22.09
C ALA A 385 -39.55 16.90 -21.61
N ALA A 386 -40.43 16.09 -21.04
CA ALA A 386 -40.16 14.82 -20.34
C ALA A 386 -39.86 13.64 -21.29
N ALA A 387 -39.13 12.70 -20.70
CA ALA A 387 -39.36 11.24 -20.63
C ALA A 387 -39.21 10.35 -21.87
N GLU A 388 -38.71 9.18 -21.50
CA GLU A 388 -38.83 7.84 -22.10
C GLU A 388 -37.72 7.42 -23.06
N LYS A 389 -36.94 6.35 -22.74
CA LYS A 389 -37.36 4.92 -22.63
C LYS A 389 -36.33 4.07 -21.92
N GLN A 390 -36.76 3.37 -20.89
CA GLN A 390 -36.10 2.18 -20.35
C GLN A 390 -36.46 0.96 -21.22
N GLU A 391 -35.46 0.32 -21.81
CA GLU A 391 -35.63 -1.04 -22.33
C GLU A 391 -35.44 -2.07 -21.21
N LYS A 392 -36.47 -2.83 -20.92
CA LYS A 392 -36.49 -4.01 -20.04
C LYS A 392 -35.78 -5.16 -20.73
N ILE A 393 -34.71 -5.67 -20.17
CA ILE A 393 -34.14 -6.97 -20.52
C ILE A 393 -34.87 -8.03 -19.69
N THR A 394 -35.46 -9.01 -20.40
CA THR A 394 -36.29 -10.07 -19.84
C THR A 394 -35.49 -11.22 -19.22
N GLU A 395 -36.00 -11.77 -18.13
CA GLU A 395 -35.39 -12.76 -17.22
C GLU A 395 -35.00 -14.17 -17.74
N PRO A 396 -35.25 -14.65 -18.98
CA PRO A 396 -34.91 -16.05 -19.31
C PRO A 396 -33.44 -16.32 -19.66
N GLU A 397 -32.60 -15.33 -19.94
CA GLU A 397 -31.19 -15.57 -20.32
C GLU A 397 -30.22 -15.73 -19.14
N ALA A 398 -30.61 -15.29 -17.95
CA ALA A 398 -29.78 -15.37 -16.74
C ALA A 398 -29.74 -16.77 -16.11
N GLU A 399 -30.82 -17.55 -16.22
CA GLU A 399 -30.90 -18.93 -15.67
C GLU A 399 -30.10 -19.94 -16.48
N ALA A 400 -30.03 -19.82 -17.80
CA ALA A 400 -29.30 -20.76 -18.66
C ALA A 400 -27.74 -20.63 -18.48
N ALA A 401 -27.25 -19.45 -18.18
CA ALA A 401 -25.82 -19.20 -17.92
C ALA A 401 -25.39 -19.77 -16.55
N THR A 402 -26.29 -19.73 -15.56
CA THR A 402 -26.02 -20.23 -14.20
C THR A 402 -25.98 -21.77 -14.14
N GLU A 403 -26.79 -22.45 -14.94
CA GLU A 403 -26.82 -23.91 -14.97
C GLU A 403 -25.64 -24.53 -15.71
N LYS A 404 -25.14 -23.86 -16.78
CA LYS A 404 -23.90 -24.25 -17.49
C LYS A 404 -22.67 -24.14 -16.58
N THR A 405 -22.59 -23.09 -15.78
CA THR A 405 -21.49 -22.85 -14.84
C THR A 405 -21.49 -23.87 -13.67
N LYS A 406 -22.67 -24.24 -13.16
CA LYS A 406 -22.80 -25.27 -12.12
C LYS A 406 -22.40 -26.68 -12.62
N ARG A 407 -22.74 -27.05 -13.86
CA ARG A 407 -22.32 -28.34 -14.46
C ARG A 407 -20.82 -28.42 -14.69
N THR A 408 -20.20 -27.35 -15.11
CA THR A 408 -18.73 -27.30 -15.33
C THR A 408 -17.96 -27.38 -14.02
N ARG A 409 -18.45 -26.70 -12.95
CA ARG A 409 -17.85 -26.80 -11.60
C ARG A 409 -17.95 -28.19 -11.00
N LYS A 410 -19.10 -28.88 -11.19
CA LYS A 410 -19.29 -30.24 -10.67
C LYS A 410 -18.42 -31.27 -11.38
N LYS A 411 -18.15 -31.11 -12.70
CA LYS A 411 -17.19 -31.96 -13.43
C LYS A 411 -15.75 -31.76 -13.00
N LYS A 412 -15.30 -30.49 -12.77
CA LYS A 412 -13.95 -30.20 -12.27
C LYS A 412 -13.72 -30.70 -10.84
N ALA A 413 -14.72 -30.60 -9.96
CA ALA A 413 -14.61 -31.10 -8.60
C ALA A 413 -14.50 -32.65 -8.54
N LYS A 414 -15.21 -33.36 -9.42
CA LYS A 414 -15.11 -34.83 -9.49
C LYS A 414 -13.75 -35.31 -10.02
N ALA A 415 -13.18 -34.64 -11.04
CA ALA A 415 -11.87 -34.95 -11.57
C ALA A 415 -10.75 -34.70 -10.54
N ALA A 416 -10.85 -33.62 -9.76
CA ALA A 416 -9.89 -33.33 -8.68
C ALA A 416 -9.94 -34.34 -7.52
N GLN A 417 -11.13 -34.91 -7.20
CA GLN A 417 -11.25 -35.98 -6.21
C GLN A 417 -10.68 -37.31 -6.68
N GLU A 418 -10.84 -37.65 -7.94
CA GLU A 418 -10.28 -38.89 -8.53
C GLU A 418 -8.75 -38.81 -8.56
N GLU A 419 -8.15 -37.66 -8.94
CA GLU A 419 -6.70 -37.45 -8.95
C GLU A 419 -6.08 -37.45 -7.53
N ALA A 420 -6.81 -36.93 -6.52
CA ALA A 420 -6.38 -36.98 -5.13
C ALA A 420 -6.40 -38.41 -4.55
N LYS A 421 -7.34 -39.24 -4.99
CA LYS A 421 -7.45 -40.64 -4.58
C LYS A 421 -6.33 -41.50 -5.17
N GLU A 422 -5.99 -41.32 -6.44
CA GLU A 422 -4.92 -42.02 -7.13
C GLU A 422 -3.52 -41.69 -6.55
N LYS A 423 -3.31 -40.41 -6.15
CA LYS A 423 -2.07 -40.00 -5.43
C LYS A 423 -1.97 -40.57 -4.02
N SER A 424 -3.09 -40.82 -3.36
CA SER A 424 -3.14 -41.41 -2.02
C SER A 424 -2.85 -42.92 -2.06
N GLU A 425 -3.34 -43.62 -3.06
CA GLU A 425 -3.08 -45.07 -3.26
C GLU A 425 -1.64 -45.34 -3.64
N THR A 426 -1.02 -44.50 -4.50
CA THR A 426 0.41 -44.60 -4.87
C THR A 426 1.36 -44.25 -3.72
N ALA A 427 0.93 -43.47 -2.73
CA ALA A 427 1.71 -43.16 -1.54
C ALA A 427 1.66 -44.27 -0.47
N LEU A 428 0.59 -45.08 -0.46
CA LEU A 428 0.45 -46.25 0.43
C LEU A 428 1.29 -47.43 -0.05
N ASP A 429 1.34 -47.70 -1.36
CA ASP A 429 2.17 -48.78 -1.92
C ASP A 429 3.68 -48.55 -1.76
N LYS A 430 4.14 -47.29 -1.75
CA LYS A 430 5.55 -46.97 -1.50
C LYS A 430 5.96 -47.06 -0.02
N LYS A 431 5.02 -47.22 0.93
CA LYS A 431 5.33 -47.46 2.36
C LYS A 431 5.30 -48.90 2.77
N ALA A 432 4.90 -49.81 1.87
CA ALA A 432 4.90 -51.27 2.15
C ALA A 432 6.23 -51.96 1.76
N ASP A 433 7.12 -51.24 1.02
CA ASP A 433 8.42 -51.76 0.55
C ASP A 433 9.66 -51.13 1.28
N LEU A 434 9.44 -50.58 2.49
CA LEU A 434 10.46 -50.11 3.43
C LEU A 434 10.13 -50.67 4.81
#